data_a848c357e552b0431711cf3fbd99dcec
#
_entry.id   a848c357e552b0431711cf3fbd99dcec
#
_cell.length_a   1.000
_cell.length_b   1.000
_cell.length_c   1.000
_cell.angle_alpha   90.00
_cell.angle_beta   90.00
_cell.angle_gamma   90.00
#
_symmetry.space_group_name_H-M   'P 1'
#
loop_
_entity.id
_entity.type
_entity.pdbx_description
1 polymer ?
#
loop_
_entity_poly.entity_id
_entity_poly.type
_entity_poly.pdbx_seq_one_letter_code
_entity_poly.pdbx_strand_id
1 'polypeptide(L)'
;MILADKIVSLRKKAGWSQEELAEQLGVTRQSVSKWEGAQSVPDMDKVVMMSRLFGVSTDFLLKDELEEETPCAAAQDDDTPLRRVSLTQASAYLALRKAAAPKIAIATALCITSPVTLILLAGMSEVQRFHITENAASGIGLCVLLGLVALAVSIFLRTSTEAKEYRFLEEEPFETEYGVEGMVRQRQQEYKDTHTRLVTVGVVLCVLAAVPLFAAMCINGSDLLYIAAVCALLVLVAIGCLALVTAGVYQGAMEQLLEEGDYTRPQKKHHKLMGTVTMIYWLTATAVFLLYTYGPHGNGQPRYSWIIWAVAGVLYAAVMGIVRIISRSRG
;
A
#
# COMPACT_ATOMS: atom_id res chain seq x y z
N MET A 1 8.17 23.41 37.82
CA MET A 1 7.83 24.81 37.46
C MET A 1 6.33 24.88 37.21
N ILE A 2 5.55 25.69 37.94
CA ILE A 2 4.10 25.75 37.75
C ILE A 2 3.72 26.52 36.49
N LEU A 3 2.49 26.31 35.97
CA LEU A 3 2.00 26.96 34.74
C LEU A 3 2.20 28.49 34.74
N ALA A 4 1.96 29.16 35.87
CA ALA A 4 2.13 30.61 36.01
C ALA A 4 3.60 31.05 35.71
N ASP A 5 4.57 30.34 36.28
CA ASP A 5 6.01 30.64 36.04
C ASP A 5 6.39 30.43 34.62
N LYS A 6 5.83 29.38 33.96
CA LYS A 6 6.08 29.09 32.54
C LYS A 6 5.53 30.17 31.64
N ILE A 7 4.32 30.66 31.89
CA ILE A 7 3.73 31.78 31.14
C ILE A 7 4.62 33.03 31.25
N VAL A 8 5.08 33.37 32.47
CA VAL A 8 5.98 34.52 32.68
C VAL A 8 7.31 34.35 31.92
N SER A 9 7.91 33.13 32.00
CA SER A 9 9.17 32.82 31.34
C SER A 9 9.06 32.95 29.84
N LEU A 10 8.06 32.30 29.24
CA LEU A 10 7.81 32.30 27.79
C LEU A 10 7.53 33.71 27.25
N ARG A 11 6.67 34.48 27.95
CA ARG A 11 6.36 35.86 27.59
C ARG A 11 7.62 36.73 27.59
N LYS A 12 8.42 36.65 28.68
CA LYS A 12 9.67 37.40 28.80
C LYS A 12 10.70 37.01 27.73
N LYS A 13 10.78 35.71 27.41
CA LYS A 13 11.65 35.20 26.37
C LYS A 13 11.25 35.70 24.97
N ALA A 14 9.92 35.85 24.73
CA ALA A 14 9.40 36.48 23.52
C ALA A 14 9.52 38.02 23.51
N GLY A 15 9.95 38.63 24.60
CA GLY A 15 10.11 40.07 24.73
C GLY A 15 8.79 40.85 24.90
N TRP A 16 7.70 40.18 25.24
CA TRP A 16 6.36 40.78 25.29
C TRP A 16 5.99 41.35 26.66
N SER A 17 5.21 42.43 26.64
CA SER A 17 4.47 42.93 27.80
C SER A 17 3.25 42.05 28.08
N GLN A 18 2.64 42.15 29.28
CA GLN A 18 1.36 41.50 29.61
C GLN A 18 0.23 41.92 28.65
N GLU A 19 0.30 43.16 28.16
CA GLU A 19 -0.72 43.75 27.27
C GLU A 19 -0.63 43.17 25.88
N GLU A 20 0.60 43.01 25.32
CA GLU A 20 0.85 42.36 24.04
C GLU A 20 0.47 40.87 24.07
N LEU A 21 0.78 40.15 25.15
CA LEU A 21 0.34 38.76 25.28
C LEU A 21 -1.19 38.66 25.34
N ALA A 22 -1.84 39.59 26.02
CA ALA A 22 -3.32 39.64 26.13
C ALA A 22 -3.96 39.89 24.76
N GLU A 23 -3.38 40.77 23.94
CA GLU A 23 -3.81 41.05 22.57
C GLU A 23 -3.69 39.81 21.69
N GLN A 24 -2.53 39.11 21.71
CA GLN A 24 -2.28 37.88 20.95
C GLN A 24 -3.25 36.75 21.31
N LEU A 25 -3.65 36.66 22.58
CA LEU A 25 -4.57 35.63 23.06
C LEU A 25 -6.07 36.05 22.99
N GLY A 26 -6.36 37.30 22.60
CA GLY A 26 -7.72 37.83 22.56
C GLY A 26 -8.38 37.87 23.94
N VAL A 27 -7.61 38.29 24.98
CA VAL A 27 -8.09 38.37 26.38
C VAL A 27 -7.74 39.74 27.00
N THR A 28 -8.21 40.02 28.19
CA THR A 28 -7.85 41.24 28.90
C THR A 28 -6.47 41.13 29.57
N ARG A 29 -5.73 42.24 29.70
CA ARG A 29 -4.48 42.29 30.48
C ARG A 29 -4.67 41.76 31.93
N GLN A 30 -5.83 41.99 32.53
CA GLN A 30 -6.14 41.50 33.85
C GLN A 30 -6.19 39.96 33.91
N SER A 31 -6.67 39.30 32.85
CA SER A 31 -6.66 37.84 32.77
C SER A 31 -5.23 37.31 32.77
N VAL A 32 -4.35 37.86 31.93
CA VAL A 32 -2.93 37.47 31.87
C VAL A 32 -2.24 37.70 33.22
N SER A 33 -2.50 38.86 33.88
CA SER A 33 -1.96 39.17 35.21
C SER A 33 -2.39 38.17 36.25
N LYS A 34 -3.64 37.71 36.25
CA LYS A 34 -4.15 36.69 37.17
C LYS A 34 -3.50 35.31 36.91
N TRP A 35 -3.28 34.96 35.64
CA TRP A 35 -2.64 33.71 35.30
C TRP A 35 -1.16 33.69 35.74
N GLU A 36 -0.44 34.78 35.51
CA GLU A 36 0.95 34.95 35.93
C GLU A 36 1.11 35.02 37.46
N GLY A 37 0.09 35.52 38.14
CA GLY A 37 0.02 35.56 39.60
C GLY A 37 -0.55 34.29 40.26
N ALA A 38 -0.79 33.23 39.51
CA ALA A 38 -1.40 31.98 39.97
C ALA A 38 -2.78 32.16 40.67
N GLN A 39 -3.48 33.26 40.37
CA GLN A 39 -4.80 33.57 40.95
C GLN A 39 -5.94 32.90 40.15
N SER A 40 -5.68 32.52 38.91
CA SER A 40 -6.62 31.78 38.08
C SER A 40 -5.84 30.95 37.03
N VAL A 41 -6.49 29.92 36.50
CA VAL A 41 -5.92 29.08 35.44
C VAL A 41 -6.60 29.49 34.12
N PRO A 42 -5.83 29.58 32.99
CA PRO A 42 -6.42 29.81 31.68
C PRO A 42 -7.26 28.62 31.24
N ASP A 43 -8.32 28.88 30.46
CA ASP A 43 -9.11 27.82 29.81
C ASP A 43 -8.25 27.00 28.87
N MET A 44 -8.64 25.74 28.61
CA MET A 44 -7.88 24.82 27.76
C MET A 44 -7.63 25.39 26.36
N ASP A 45 -8.61 26.10 25.79
CA ASP A 45 -8.45 26.75 24.48
C ASP A 45 -7.31 27.78 24.49
N LYS A 46 -7.16 28.53 25.60
CA LYS A 46 -6.07 29.50 25.77
C LYS A 46 -4.73 28.83 26.02
N VAL A 47 -4.70 27.68 26.67
CA VAL A 47 -3.48 26.86 26.82
C VAL A 47 -3.02 26.35 25.45
N VAL A 48 -3.95 25.86 24.61
CA VAL A 48 -3.64 25.43 23.22
C VAL A 48 -3.15 26.61 22.39
N MET A 49 -3.77 27.80 22.50
CA MET A 49 -3.30 29.00 21.81
C MET A 49 -1.90 29.40 22.27
N MET A 50 -1.60 29.37 23.57
CA MET A 50 -0.26 29.65 24.11
C MET A 50 0.78 28.64 23.63
N SER A 51 0.44 27.36 23.56
CA SER A 51 1.28 26.31 23.02
C SER A 51 1.72 26.61 21.58
N ARG A 52 0.78 27.01 20.72
CA ARG A 52 1.05 27.42 19.32
C ARG A 52 1.85 28.72 19.25
N LEU A 53 1.49 29.70 20.05
CA LEU A 53 2.09 31.04 20.06
C LEU A 53 3.57 31.00 20.47
N PHE A 54 3.90 30.19 21.46
CA PHE A 54 5.25 30.05 22.00
C PHE A 54 6.05 28.88 21.39
N GLY A 55 5.41 28.02 20.55
CA GLY A 55 6.07 26.86 19.95
C GLY A 55 6.44 25.77 20.95
N VAL A 56 5.72 25.66 22.08
CA VAL A 56 5.94 24.67 23.14
C VAL A 56 4.77 23.68 23.21
N SER A 57 5.00 22.46 23.70
CA SER A 57 3.93 21.46 23.83
C SER A 57 2.93 21.85 24.92
N THR A 58 1.65 21.46 24.76
CA THR A 58 0.62 21.61 25.81
C THR A 58 0.99 20.83 27.06
N ASP A 59 1.66 19.69 26.91
CA ASP A 59 2.19 18.88 28.01
C ASP A 59 3.24 19.64 28.82
N PHE A 60 4.12 20.37 28.15
CA PHE A 60 5.09 21.25 28.82
C PHE A 60 4.37 22.31 29.67
N LEU A 61 3.33 22.93 29.14
CA LEU A 61 2.57 23.95 29.89
C LEU A 61 1.83 23.37 31.12
N LEU A 62 1.24 22.18 30.97
CA LEU A 62 0.34 21.61 31.98
C LEU A 62 1.03 20.74 33.04
N LYS A 63 2.15 20.10 32.76
CA LYS A 63 2.87 19.20 33.67
C LYS A 63 3.99 19.96 34.40
N ASP A 64 3.89 20.09 35.71
CA ASP A 64 4.88 20.81 36.50
C ASP A 64 6.28 20.18 36.53
N GLU A 65 6.36 18.87 36.24
CA GLU A 65 7.58 18.08 36.26
C GLU A 65 8.48 18.32 35.00
N LEU A 66 7.93 18.88 33.92
CA LEU A 66 8.68 19.15 32.69
C LEU A 66 9.31 20.55 32.79
N GLU A 67 10.61 20.59 33.02
CA GLU A 67 11.40 21.84 33.08
C GLU A 67 12.05 22.19 31.73
N GLU A 68 12.29 21.20 30.85
CA GLU A 68 12.80 21.47 29.52
C GLU A 68 11.67 21.83 28.56
N GLU A 69 11.85 22.95 27.84
CA GLU A 69 11.00 23.33 26.73
C GLU A 69 11.12 22.23 25.66
N THR A 70 10.20 21.27 25.69
CA THR A 70 10.02 20.37 24.54
C THR A 70 9.46 21.24 23.42
N PRO A 71 10.27 21.50 22.33
CA PRO A 71 9.70 22.18 21.18
C PRO A 71 8.43 21.43 20.83
N CYS A 72 7.35 22.14 20.66
CA CYS A 72 6.24 21.59 19.91
C CYS A 72 6.93 21.21 18.60
N ALA A 73 7.16 19.90 18.38
CA ALA A 73 7.27 19.44 17.03
C ALA A 73 6.00 20.00 16.42
N ALA A 74 6.15 21.11 15.70
CA ALA A 74 5.07 21.66 14.93
C ALA A 74 4.60 20.44 14.14
N ALA A 75 3.53 19.81 14.60
CA ALA A 75 2.66 19.19 13.67
C ALA A 75 2.46 20.33 12.69
N GLN A 76 3.16 20.27 11.58
CA GLN A 76 2.73 20.90 10.37
C GLN A 76 1.38 20.22 10.14
N ASP A 77 0.36 20.66 10.90
CA ASP A 77 -0.96 20.70 10.39
C ASP A 77 -0.79 21.57 9.15
N ASP A 78 -0.56 20.88 8.03
CA ASP A 78 -0.91 21.41 6.74
C ASP A 78 -2.35 21.85 6.94
N ASP A 79 -2.55 23.15 7.08
CA ASP A 79 -3.84 23.81 7.34
C ASP A 79 -4.69 23.77 6.04
N THR A 80 -4.42 22.78 5.20
CA THR A 80 -5.28 22.34 4.11
C THR A 80 -6.40 21.53 4.77
N PRO A 81 -7.66 22.01 4.72
CA PRO A 81 -8.78 21.29 5.31
C PRO A 81 -8.80 19.88 4.74
N LEU A 82 -8.58 18.89 5.60
CA LEU A 82 -8.59 17.49 5.21
C LEU A 82 -9.92 17.20 4.49
N ARG A 83 -9.82 16.52 3.35
CA ARG A 83 -11.00 16.17 2.58
C ARG A 83 -11.88 15.24 3.40
N ARG A 84 -13.15 15.62 3.60
CA ARG A 84 -14.11 14.82 4.37
C ARG A 84 -14.81 13.82 3.47
N VAL A 85 -14.87 12.58 3.90
CA VAL A 85 -15.54 11.49 3.21
C VAL A 85 -16.91 11.27 3.84
N SER A 86 -17.98 11.56 3.10
CA SER A 86 -19.35 11.36 3.56
C SER A 86 -19.75 9.89 3.58
N LEU A 87 -20.79 9.56 4.34
CA LEU A 87 -21.35 8.20 4.41
C LEU A 87 -21.81 7.69 3.03
N THR A 88 -22.37 8.57 2.20
CA THR A 88 -22.79 8.26 0.83
C THR A 88 -21.61 7.95 -0.07
N GLN A 89 -20.53 8.74 -0.01
CA GLN A 89 -19.31 8.51 -0.78
C GLN A 89 -18.62 7.20 -0.36
N ALA A 90 -18.49 6.94 0.95
CA ALA A 90 -17.91 5.69 1.46
C ALA A 90 -18.71 4.47 1.02
N SER A 91 -20.06 4.53 1.09
CA SER A 91 -20.92 3.43 0.66
C SER A 91 -20.87 3.18 -0.85
N ALA A 92 -20.80 4.25 -1.66
CA ALA A 92 -20.65 4.18 -3.12
C ALA A 92 -19.29 3.58 -3.51
N TYR A 93 -18.21 4.01 -2.84
CA TYR A 93 -16.88 3.43 -3.03
C TYR A 93 -16.84 1.93 -2.73
N LEU A 94 -17.39 1.49 -1.59
CA LEU A 94 -17.43 0.07 -1.25
C LEU A 94 -18.27 -0.74 -2.24
N ALA A 95 -19.39 -0.20 -2.72
CA ALA A 95 -20.21 -0.86 -3.74
C ALA A 95 -19.46 -1.01 -5.07
N LEU A 96 -18.75 0.04 -5.50
CA LEU A 96 -17.90 0.04 -6.69
C LEU A 96 -16.78 -1.00 -6.57
N ARG A 97 -16.06 -1.03 -5.45
CA ARG A 97 -14.96 -1.99 -5.22
C ARG A 97 -15.46 -3.43 -5.13
N LYS A 98 -16.62 -3.66 -4.52
CA LYS A 98 -17.27 -4.96 -4.49
C LYS A 98 -17.65 -5.45 -5.90
N ALA A 99 -18.16 -4.58 -6.75
CA ALA A 99 -18.48 -4.89 -8.15
C ALA A 99 -17.21 -5.06 -9.03
N ALA A 100 -16.13 -4.35 -8.71
CA ALA A 100 -14.85 -4.45 -9.42
C ALA A 100 -14.07 -5.72 -9.07
N ALA A 101 -14.21 -6.24 -7.83
CA ALA A 101 -13.46 -7.39 -7.34
C ALA A 101 -13.49 -8.62 -8.27
N PRO A 102 -14.65 -9.12 -8.72
CA PRO A 102 -14.69 -10.25 -9.65
C PRO A 102 -14.11 -9.91 -11.03
N LYS A 103 -14.26 -8.68 -11.52
CA LYS A 103 -13.69 -8.25 -12.81
C LYS A 103 -12.16 -8.28 -12.76
N ILE A 104 -11.56 -7.74 -11.69
CA ILE A 104 -10.11 -7.75 -11.45
C ILE A 104 -9.60 -9.19 -11.31
N ALA A 105 -10.33 -10.03 -10.57
CA ALA A 105 -9.98 -11.44 -10.39
C ALA A 105 -9.98 -12.21 -11.72
N ILE A 106 -11.00 -12.00 -12.58
CA ILE A 106 -11.06 -12.59 -13.92
C ILE A 106 -9.90 -12.11 -14.79
N ALA A 107 -9.57 -10.82 -14.78
CA ALA A 107 -8.44 -10.27 -15.53
C ALA A 107 -7.12 -10.92 -15.08
N THR A 108 -6.91 -11.10 -13.77
CA THR A 108 -5.76 -11.79 -13.22
C THR A 108 -5.70 -13.26 -13.68
N ALA A 109 -6.82 -13.97 -13.62
CA ALA A 109 -6.92 -15.36 -14.07
C ALA A 109 -6.62 -15.49 -15.58
N LEU A 110 -7.09 -14.56 -16.42
CA LEU A 110 -6.77 -14.51 -17.86
C LEU A 110 -5.27 -14.32 -18.09
N CYS A 111 -4.60 -13.47 -17.33
CA CYS A 111 -3.13 -13.32 -17.44
C CYS A 111 -2.40 -14.62 -17.09
N ILE A 112 -2.83 -15.32 -16.00
CA ILE A 112 -2.19 -16.58 -15.58
C ILE A 112 -2.44 -17.71 -16.58
N THR A 113 -3.62 -17.78 -17.18
CA THR A 113 -3.97 -18.82 -18.16
C THR A 113 -3.51 -18.50 -19.58
N SER A 114 -3.07 -17.26 -19.86
CA SER A 114 -2.68 -16.85 -21.21
C SER A 114 -1.59 -17.72 -21.84
N PRO A 115 -0.53 -18.24 -21.14
CA PRO A 115 0.48 -19.08 -21.76
C PRO A 115 0.05 -20.55 -21.96
N VAL A 116 -1.08 -20.97 -21.39
CA VAL A 116 -1.53 -22.38 -21.47
C VAL A 116 -1.67 -22.85 -22.92
N THR A 117 -2.30 -22.03 -23.77
CA THR A 117 -2.50 -22.39 -25.19
C THR A 117 -1.17 -22.51 -25.93
N LEU A 118 -0.21 -21.61 -25.66
CA LEU A 118 1.13 -21.65 -26.27
C LEU A 118 1.88 -22.93 -25.84
N ILE A 119 1.86 -23.25 -24.54
CA ILE A 119 2.54 -24.43 -23.98
C ILE A 119 1.92 -25.71 -24.55
N LEU A 120 0.59 -25.80 -24.62
CA LEU A 120 -0.09 -26.97 -25.18
C LEU A 120 0.23 -27.16 -26.66
N LEU A 121 0.13 -26.10 -27.48
CA LEU A 121 0.41 -26.18 -28.91
C LEU A 121 1.87 -26.50 -29.19
N ALA A 122 2.80 -25.89 -28.42
CA ALA A 122 4.23 -26.22 -28.53
C ALA A 122 4.48 -27.70 -28.22
N GLY A 123 3.92 -28.23 -27.16
CA GLY A 123 4.08 -29.66 -26.84
C GLY A 123 3.40 -30.59 -27.82
N MET A 124 2.30 -30.18 -28.41
CA MET A 124 1.64 -30.99 -29.47
C MET A 124 2.44 -30.99 -30.76
N SER A 125 3.22 -29.96 -31.09
CA SER A 125 4.06 -29.89 -32.28
C SER A 125 5.26 -30.85 -32.22
N GLU A 126 5.74 -31.17 -31.00
CA GLU A 126 6.81 -32.15 -30.79
C GLU A 126 6.34 -33.60 -31.02
N VAL A 127 5.02 -33.85 -30.93
CA VAL A 127 4.45 -35.17 -31.14
C VAL A 127 4.00 -35.32 -32.59
N GLN A 128 4.72 -36.14 -33.35
CA GLN A 128 4.46 -36.39 -34.80
C GLN A 128 3.03 -36.75 -35.18
N ARG A 129 2.20 -37.17 -34.19
CA ARG A 129 0.81 -37.58 -34.39
C ARG A 129 -0.11 -36.45 -34.82
N PHE A 130 0.22 -35.19 -34.45
CA PHE A 130 -0.68 -34.05 -34.66
C PHE A 130 -0.41 -33.24 -35.92
N HIS A 131 0.66 -33.51 -36.67
CA HIS A 131 1.05 -32.83 -37.92
C HIS A 131 1.02 -31.28 -37.85
N ILE A 132 1.25 -30.71 -36.68
CA ILE A 132 1.32 -29.26 -36.47
C ILE A 132 2.78 -28.82 -36.63
N THR A 133 3.04 -27.85 -37.53
CA THR A 133 4.38 -27.29 -37.66
C THR A 133 4.71 -26.39 -36.45
N GLU A 134 5.95 -26.42 -35.96
CA GLU A 134 6.41 -25.58 -34.85
C GLU A 134 6.06 -24.10 -35.03
N ASN A 135 6.27 -23.60 -36.26
CA ASN A 135 5.95 -22.20 -36.57
C ASN A 135 4.45 -21.88 -36.44
N ALA A 136 3.57 -22.80 -36.85
CA ALA A 136 2.12 -22.61 -36.71
C ALA A 136 1.71 -22.70 -35.24
N ALA A 137 2.22 -23.67 -34.46
CA ALA A 137 1.97 -23.82 -33.05
C ALA A 137 2.37 -22.56 -32.26
N SER A 138 3.60 -22.08 -32.49
CA SER A 138 4.13 -20.87 -31.82
C SER A 138 3.37 -19.61 -32.26
N GLY A 139 3.06 -19.45 -33.55
CA GLY A 139 2.31 -18.29 -34.06
C GLY A 139 0.90 -18.18 -33.48
N ILE A 140 0.14 -19.28 -33.55
CA ILE A 140 -1.23 -19.32 -32.98
C ILE A 140 -1.20 -19.13 -31.46
N GLY A 141 -0.30 -19.85 -30.76
CA GLY A 141 -0.16 -19.75 -29.30
C GLY A 141 0.17 -18.33 -28.84
N LEU A 142 1.09 -17.65 -29.56
CA LEU A 142 1.45 -16.26 -29.26
C LEU A 142 0.29 -15.27 -29.52
N CYS A 143 -0.44 -15.45 -30.62
CA CYS A 143 -1.62 -14.62 -30.92
C CYS A 143 -2.68 -14.76 -29.83
N VAL A 144 -2.98 -15.97 -29.36
CA VAL A 144 -3.93 -16.21 -28.27
C VAL A 144 -3.44 -15.60 -26.96
N LEU A 145 -2.15 -15.79 -26.62
CA LEU A 145 -1.54 -15.20 -25.45
C LEU A 145 -1.69 -13.68 -25.45
N LEU A 146 -1.29 -13.01 -26.52
CA LEU A 146 -1.39 -11.55 -26.64
C LEU A 146 -2.85 -11.08 -26.61
N GLY A 147 -3.77 -11.82 -27.23
CA GLY A 147 -5.21 -11.50 -27.18
C GLY A 147 -5.77 -11.57 -25.76
N LEU A 148 -5.45 -12.61 -25.00
CA LEU A 148 -5.90 -12.76 -23.61
C LEU A 148 -5.29 -11.70 -22.69
N VAL A 149 -4.02 -11.38 -22.85
CA VAL A 149 -3.34 -10.31 -22.10
C VAL A 149 -3.95 -8.95 -22.44
N ALA A 150 -4.20 -8.66 -23.71
CA ALA A 150 -4.85 -7.41 -24.14
C ALA A 150 -6.25 -7.26 -23.55
N LEU A 151 -7.03 -8.36 -23.51
CA LEU A 151 -8.35 -8.37 -22.85
C LEU A 151 -8.22 -8.10 -21.35
N ALA A 152 -7.30 -8.75 -20.65
CA ALA A 152 -7.06 -8.56 -19.24
C ALA A 152 -6.65 -7.11 -18.91
N VAL A 153 -5.72 -6.54 -19.69
CA VAL A 153 -5.29 -5.13 -19.55
C VAL A 153 -6.47 -4.18 -19.78
N SER A 154 -7.33 -4.46 -20.77
CA SER A 154 -8.53 -3.67 -21.02
C SER A 154 -9.48 -3.64 -19.79
N ILE A 155 -9.65 -4.78 -19.10
CA ILE A 155 -10.46 -4.86 -17.88
C ILE A 155 -9.80 -4.07 -16.74
N PHE A 156 -8.48 -4.19 -16.55
CA PHE A 156 -7.76 -3.44 -15.52
C PHE A 156 -7.87 -1.92 -15.75
N LEU A 157 -7.70 -1.46 -16.97
CA LEU A 157 -7.79 -0.04 -17.30
C LEU A 157 -9.20 0.52 -17.06
N ARG A 158 -10.25 -0.23 -17.43
CA ARG A 158 -11.64 0.16 -17.18
C ARG A 158 -11.93 0.25 -15.68
N THR A 159 -11.58 -0.77 -14.91
CA THR A 159 -11.80 -0.79 -13.46
C THR A 159 -10.98 0.28 -12.73
N SER A 160 -9.76 0.56 -13.20
CA SER A 160 -8.94 1.66 -12.67
C SER A 160 -9.55 3.03 -12.97
N THR A 161 -10.12 3.21 -14.16
CA THR A 161 -10.78 4.47 -14.56
C THR A 161 -12.05 4.71 -13.73
N GLU A 162 -12.86 3.66 -13.48
CA GLU A 162 -14.03 3.75 -12.61
C GLU A 162 -13.66 4.15 -11.16
N ALA A 163 -12.50 3.72 -10.67
CA ALA A 163 -12.02 4.03 -9.33
C ALA A 163 -11.25 5.36 -9.22
N LYS A 164 -10.99 6.06 -10.34
CA LYS A 164 -10.13 7.25 -10.38
C LYS A 164 -10.61 8.38 -9.47
N GLU A 165 -11.91 8.55 -9.32
CA GLU A 165 -12.50 9.55 -8.43
C GLU A 165 -12.13 9.35 -6.95
N TYR A 166 -11.89 8.10 -6.55
CA TYR A 166 -11.55 7.70 -5.18
C TYR A 166 -10.06 7.52 -4.92
N ARG A 167 -9.19 7.89 -5.87
CA ARG A 167 -7.74 7.74 -5.77
C ARG A 167 -7.14 8.54 -4.61
N PHE A 168 -7.77 9.63 -4.22
CA PHE A 168 -7.36 10.43 -3.07
C PHE A 168 -7.36 9.63 -1.76
N LEU A 169 -8.22 8.59 -1.64
CA LEU A 169 -8.23 7.70 -0.46
C LEU A 169 -6.90 6.93 -0.28
N GLU A 170 -6.17 6.69 -1.37
CA GLU A 170 -4.85 6.01 -1.34
C GLU A 170 -3.70 7.00 -1.10
N GLU A 171 -3.81 8.21 -1.66
CA GLU A 171 -2.68 9.14 -1.78
C GLU A 171 -2.67 10.22 -0.70
N GLU A 172 -3.84 10.61 -0.18
CA GLU A 172 -4.01 11.75 0.70
C GLU A 172 -4.59 11.34 2.06
N PRO A 173 -4.21 12.02 3.15
CA PRO A 173 -4.91 11.89 4.42
C PRO A 173 -6.31 12.50 4.28
N PHE A 174 -7.31 11.88 4.89
CA PHE A 174 -8.68 12.35 4.87
C PHE A 174 -9.34 12.18 6.25
N GLU A 175 -10.50 12.80 6.45
CA GLU A 175 -11.35 12.61 7.62
C GLU A 175 -12.65 11.92 7.20
N THR A 176 -13.13 11.00 8.01
CA THR A 176 -14.42 10.35 7.81
C THR A 176 -15.50 11.09 8.60
N GLU A 177 -16.67 11.31 8.00
CA GLU A 177 -17.83 11.82 8.73
C GLU A 177 -18.31 10.81 9.79
N TYR A 178 -19.04 11.34 10.80
CA TYR A 178 -19.64 10.51 11.85
C TYR A 178 -20.49 9.38 11.25
N GLY A 179 -20.26 8.15 11.72
CA GLY A 179 -20.98 6.96 11.28
C GLY A 179 -20.32 6.16 10.14
N VAL A 180 -19.36 6.74 9.39
CA VAL A 180 -18.66 6.02 8.31
C VAL A 180 -17.88 4.84 8.87
N GLU A 181 -17.09 5.07 9.93
CA GLU A 181 -16.30 4.02 10.57
C GLU A 181 -17.19 2.87 11.08
N GLY A 182 -18.29 3.18 11.77
CA GLY A 182 -19.25 2.17 12.24
C GLY A 182 -19.84 1.34 11.12
N MET A 183 -20.24 1.98 10.02
CA MET A 183 -20.78 1.30 8.83
C MET A 183 -19.74 0.39 8.18
N VAL A 184 -18.49 0.83 8.05
CA VAL A 184 -17.42 0.02 7.44
C VAL A 184 -17.07 -1.17 8.33
N ARG A 185 -16.96 -0.98 9.66
CA ARG A 185 -16.69 -2.07 10.61
C ARG A 185 -17.80 -3.12 10.62
N GLN A 186 -19.06 -2.68 10.53
CA GLN A 186 -20.19 -3.61 10.41
C GLN A 186 -20.06 -4.46 9.13
N ARG A 187 -19.81 -3.84 7.96
CA ARG A 187 -19.64 -4.56 6.69
C ARG A 187 -18.41 -5.48 6.71
N GLN A 188 -17.34 -5.08 7.37
CA GLN A 188 -16.15 -5.91 7.54
C GLN A 188 -16.48 -7.16 8.36
N GLN A 189 -17.27 -7.02 9.42
CA GLN A 189 -17.70 -8.14 10.25
C GLN A 189 -18.62 -9.10 9.50
N GLU A 190 -19.57 -8.58 8.71
CA GLU A 190 -20.45 -9.37 7.85
C GLU A 190 -19.67 -10.13 6.76
N TYR A 191 -18.60 -9.54 6.24
CA TYR A 191 -17.78 -10.12 5.17
C TYR A 191 -16.71 -11.08 5.69
N LYS A 192 -16.36 -11.06 6.95
CA LYS A 192 -15.26 -11.83 7.56
C LYS A 192 -15.29 -13.32 7.24
N ASP A 193 -16.44 -13.96 7.37
CA ASP A 193 -16.58 -15.40 7.11
C ASP A 193 -16.40 -15.71 5.62
N THR A 194 -16.95 -14.88 4.74
CA THR A 194 -16.79 -15.01 3.29
C THR A 194 -15.34 -14.81 2.88
N HIS A 195 -14.68 -13.79 3.41
CA HIS A 195 -13.26 -13.51 3.20
C HIS A 195 -12.40 -14.71 3.61
N THR A 196 -12.59 -15.22 4.84
CA THR A 196 -11.82 -16.36 5.36
C THR A 196 -12.01 -17.61 4.48
N ARG A 197 -13.23 -17.90 4.04
CA ARG A 197 -13.51 -19.04 3.14
C ARG A 197 -12.80 -18.88 1.79
N LEU A 198 -12.93 -17.71 1.16
CA LEU A 198 -12.29 -17.44 -0.15
C LEU A 198 -10.77 -17.51 -0.06
N VAL A 199 -10.17 -16.95 0.99
CA VAL A 199 -8.70 -17.00 1.21
C VAL A 199 -8.27 -18.44 1.45
N THR A 200 -8.95 -19.20 2.31
CA THR A 200 -8.62 -20.60 2.59
C THR A 200 -8.70 -21.45 1.33
N VAL A 201 -9.79 -21.35 0.56
CA VAL A 201 -9.95 -22.09 -0.71
C VAL A 201 -8.87 -21.69 -1.70
N GLY A 202 -8.60 -20.39 -1.85
CA GLY A 202 -7.58 -19.89 -2.77
C GLY A 202 -6.19 -20.40 -2.43
N VAL A 203 -5.79 -20.35 -1.15
CA VAL A 203 -4.48 -20.84 -0.69
C VAL A 203 -4.38 -22.36 -0.89
N VAL A 204 -5.38 -23.13 -0.48
CA VAL A 204 -5.39 -24.59 -0.64
C VAL A 204 -5.27 -24.97 -2.12
N LEU A 205 -6.01 -24.31 -3.02
CA LEU A 205 -5.93 -24.57 -4.46
C LEU A 205 -4.54 -24.24 -5.03
N CYS A 206 -3.92 -23.13 -4.61
CA CYS A 206 -2.58 -22.78 -5.04
C CYS A 206 -1.52 -23.79 -4.56
N VAL A 207 -1.66 -24.32 -3.34
CA VAL A 207 -0.76 -25.35 -2.83
C VAL A 207 -0.98 -26.68 -3.58
N LEU A 208 -2.23 -27.10 -3.77
CA LEU A 208 -2.57 -28.34 -4.48
C LEU A 208 -2.29 -28.27 -5.98
N ALA A 209 -2.12 -27.07 -6.54
CA ALA A 209 -1.81 -26.89 -7.96
C ALA A 209 -0.53 -27.60 -8.41
N ALA A 210 0.42 -27.84 -7.50
CA ALA A 210 1.65 -28.58 -7.78
C ALA A 210 1.46 -30.10 -7.86
N VAL A 211 0.36 -30.64 -7.32
CA VAL A 211 0.14 -32.11 -7.25
C VAL A 211 0.12 -32.78 -8.62
N PRO A 212 -0.54 -32.25 -9.68
CA PRO A 212 -0.50 -32.88 -11.01
C PRO A 212 0.92 -33.05 -11.56
N LEU A 213 1.81 -32.08 -11.27
CA LEU A 213 3.20 -32.14 -11.73
C LEU A 213 3.98 -33.25 -11.02
N PHE A 214 3.85 -33.34 -9.70
CA PHE A 214 4.48 -34.41 -8.93
C PHE A 214 3.90 -35.77 -9.26
N ALA A 215 2.61 -35.88 -9.52
CA ALA A 215 1.97 -37.13 -9.96
C ALA A 215 2.53 -37.58 -11.31
N ALA A 216 2.68 -36.67 -12.29
CA ALA A 216 3.30 -36.97 -13.58
C ALA A 216 4.75 -37.46 -13.42
N MET A 217 5.50 -36.89 -12.48
CA MET A 217 6.87 -37.29 -12.16
C MET A 217 6.93 -38.69 -11.55
N CYS A 218 6.01 -39.05 -10.65
CA CYS A 218 5.96 -40.38 -10.01
C CYS A 218 5.65 -41.50 -11.01
N ILE A 219 4.89 -41.21 -12.07
CA ILE A 219 4.48 -42.20 -13.08
C ILE A 219 5.51 -42.34 -14.22
N ASN A 220 6.61 -41.54 -14.19
CA ASN A 220 7.57 -41.41 -15.31
C ASN A 220 6.81 -41.15 -16.63
N GLY A 221 5.94 -40.11 -16.61
CA GLY A 221 5.03 -39.82 -17.69
C GLY A 221 5.71 -39.44 -19.01
N SER A 222 4.98 -39.50 -20.12
CA SER A 222 5.42 -38.97 -21.39
C SER A 222 5.53 -37.44 -21.34
N ASP A 223 6.31 -36.83 -22.23
CA ASP A 223 6.50 -35.40 -22.35
C ASP A 223 5.14 -34.67 -22.45
N LEU A 224 4.18 -35.25 -23.16
CA LEU A 224 2.82 -34.72 -23.27
C LEU A 224 2.10 -34.70 -21.91
N LEU A 225 2.34 -35.67 -21.03
CA LEU A 225 1.75 -35.72 -19.69
C LEU A 225 2.33 -34.63 -18.79
N TYR A 226 3.63 -34.34 -18.89
CA TYR A 226 4.28 -33.22 -18.17
C TYR A 226 3.72 -31.88 -18.64
N ILE A 227 3.56 -31.68 -19.95
CA ILE A 227 2.98 -30.47 -20.51
C ILE A 227 1.52 -30.28 -20.02
N ALA A 228 0.72 -31.34 -20.06
CA ALA A 228 -0.64 -31.31 -19.53
C ALA A 228 -0.68 -31.00 -18.02
N ALA A 229 0.26 -31.55 -17.24
CA ALA A 229 0.39 -31.28 -15.82
C ALA A 229 0.75 -29.82 -15.53
N VAL A 230 1.65 -29.21 -16.31
CA VAL A 230 1.96 -27.77 -16.21
C VAL A 230 0.76 -26.91 -16.56
N CYS A 231 0.01 -27.27 -17.60
CA CYS A 231 -1.23 -26.56 -17.94
C CYS A 231 -2.29 -26.67 -16.84
N ALA A 232 -2.44 -27.86 -16.26
CA ALA A 232 -3.34 -28.08 -15.12
C ALA A 232 -2.92 -27.26 -13.90
N LEU A 233 -1.62 -27.17 -13.62
CA LEU A 233 -1.06 -26.32 -12.55
C LEU A 233 -1.46 -24.86 -12.77
N LEU A 234 -1.23 -24.30 -13.97
CA LEU A 234 -1.58 -22.92 -14.28
C LEU A 234 -3.08 -22.63 -14.12
N VAL A 235 -3.94 -23.55 -14.57
CA VAL A 235 -5.40 -23.43 -14.43
C VAL A 235 -5.80 -23.46 -12.95
N LEU A 236 -5.26 -24.39 -12.14
CA LEU A 236 -5.56 -24.47 -10.71
C LEU A 236 -5.08 -23.22 -9.95
N VAL A 237 -3.89 -22.69 -10.27
CA VAL A 237 -3.40 -21.43 -9.72
C VAL A 237 -4.30 -20.27 -10.13
N ALA A 238 -4.77 -20.22 -11.38
CA ALA A 238 -5.68 -19.16 -11.84
C ALA A 238 -7.00 -19.17 -11.06
N ILE A 239 -7.57 -20.36 -10.78
CA ILE A 239 -8.78 -20.49 -9.97
C ILE A 239 -8.51 -20.09 -8.51
N GLY A 240 -7.38 -20.49 -7.94
CA GLY A 240 -6.95 -20.07 -6.61
C GLY A 240 -6.78 -18.55 -6.50
N CYS A 241 -6.08 -17.94 -7.46
CA CYS A 241 -5.91 -16.49 -7.54
C CYS A 241 -7.23 -15.74 -7.74
N LEU A 242 -8.18 -16.30 -8.48
CA LEU A 242 -9.51 -15.71 -8.63
C LEU A 242 -10.21 -15.56 -7.28
N ALA A 243 -10.14 -16.56 -6.42
CA ALA A 243 -10.68 -16.49 -5.06
C ALA A 243 -9.94 -15.48 -4.18
N LEU A 244 -8.60 -15.51 -4.19
CA LEU A 244 -7.76 -14.62 -3.39
C LEU A 244 -7.94 -13.15 -3.78
N VAL A 245 -7.94 -12.84 -5.06
CA VAL A 245 -8.08 -11.46 -5.56
C VAL A 245 -9.49 -10.93 -5.26
N THR A 246 -10.53 -11.74 -5.45
CA THR A 246 -11.90 -11.35 -5.11
C THR A 246 -12.02 -11.02 -3.63
N ALA A 247 -11.42 -11.82 -2.74
CA ALA A 247 -11.40 -11.59 -1.32
C ALA A 247 -10.62 -10.31 -0.96
N GLY A 248 -9.41 -10.14 -1.51
CA GLY A 248 -8.48 -9.08 -1.15
C GLY A 248 -8.92 -7.69 -1.62
N VAL A 249 -9.50 -7.55 -2.81
CA VAL A 249 -9.91 -6.25 -3.36
C VAL A 249 -10.99 -5.58 -2.50
N TYR A 250 -11.95 -6.32 -2.01
CA TYR A 250 -13.04 -5.77 -1.18
C TYR A 250 -12.57 -5.53 0.26
N GLN A 251 -11.77 -6.43 0.82
CA GLN A 251 -11.15 -6.27 2.15
C GLN A 251 -10.23 -5.05 2.16
N GLY A 252 -9.35 -4.90 1.18
CA GLY A 252 -8.45 -3.75 1.07
C GLY A 252 -9.18 -2.41 0.95
N ALA A 253 -10.36 -2.38 0.29
CA ALA A 253 -11.17 -1.17 0.24
C ALA A 253 -11.74 -0.76 1.61
N MET A 254 -12.09 -1.73 2.46
CA MET A 254 -12.54 -1.46 3.83
C MET A 254 -11.38 -0.97 4.71
N GLU A 255 -10.22 -1.61 4.64
CA GLU A 255 -9.00 -1.19 5.35
C GLU A 255 -8.54 0.20 4.93
N GLN A 256 -8.70 0.55 3.66
CA GLN A 256 -8.38 1.87 3.13
C GLN A 256 -9.26 2.96 3.72
N LEU A 257 -10.58 2.74 3.87
CA LEU A 257 -11.50 3.69 4.50
C LEU A 257 -11.29 3.82 6.01
N LEU A 258 -10.81 2.76 6.67
CA LEU A 258 -10.49 2.77 8.11
C LEU A 258 -9.07 3.29 8.38
N GLU A 259 -8.28 3.60 7.35
CA GLU A 259 -6.86 3.92 7.46
C GLU A 259 -6.08 2.86 8.28
N GLU A 260 -6.43 1.58 8.12
CA GLU A 260 -5.78 0.45 8.79
C GLU A 260 -4.78 -0.27 7.87
N GLY A 261 -3.94 -1.13 8.44
CA GLY A 261 -2.97 -1.93 7.68
C GLY A 261 -1.95 -1.06 6.94
N ASP A 262 -1.82 -1.25 5.63
CA ASP A 262 -0.88 -0.52 4.77
C ASP A 262 -1.32 0.92 4.45
N TYR A 263 -2.54 1.31 4.83
CA TYR A 263 -3.13 2.63 4.53
C TYR A 263 -3.10 3.61 5.70
N THR A 264 -2.34 3.34 6.76
CA THR A 264 -2.18 4.28 7.88
C THR A 264 -1.56 5.59 7.43
N ARG A 265 -1.95 6.71 8.06
CA ARG A 265 -1.47 8.08 7.72
C ARG A 265 0.06 8.19 7.59
N PRO A 266 0.88 7.64 8.52
CA PRO A 266 2.33 7.67 8.36
C PRO A 266 2.81 6.87 7.14
N GLN A 267 2.16 5.74 6.81
CA GLN A 267 2.54 4.93 5.65
C GLN A 267 2.18 5.59 4.32
N LYS A 268 1.07 6.34 4.22
CA LYS A 268 0.71 7.11 3.02
C LYS A 268 1.79 8.14 2.66
N LYS A 269 2.33 8.86 3.64
CA LYS A 269 3.46 9.81 3.43
C LYS A 269 4.73 9.09 2.94
N HIS A 270 5.00 7.89 3.45
CA HIS A 270 6.19 7.11 3.09
C HIS A 270 6.03 6.31 1.79
N HIS A 271 4.81 5.98 1.38
CA HIS A 271 4.55 5.13 0.20
C HIS A 271 5.10 5.76 -1.09
N LYS A 272 4.97 7.08 -1.28
CA LYS A 272 5.53 7.79 -2.45
C LYS A 272 7.06 7.70 -2.48
N LEU A 273 7.73 7.91 -1.34
CA LEU A 273 9.19 7.80 -1.23
C LEU A 273 9.66 6.35 -1.44
N MET A 274 8.98 5.39 -0.80
CA MET A 274 9.30 3.97 -0.97
C MET A 274 9.13 3.49 -2.40
N GLY A 275 8.07 3.90 -3.09
CA GLY A 275 7.84 3.57 -4.50
C GLY A 275 8.97 4.09 -5.40
N THR A 276 9.39 5.34 -5.19
CA THR A 276 10.49 5.95 -5.96
C THR A 276 11.82 5.24 -5.70
N VAL A 277 12.15 4.95 -4.43
CA VAL A 277 13.37 4.20 -4.07
C VAL A 277 13.37 2.80 -4.69
N THR A 278 12.25 2.09 -4.62
CA THR A 278 12.07 0.77 -5.24
C THR A 278 12.30 0.82 -6.75
N MET A 279 11.71 1.79 -7.44
CA MET A 279 11.86 1.97 -8.89
C MET A 279 13.32 2.23 -9.27
N ILE A 280 13.98 3.16 -8.60
CA ILE A 280 15.40 3.50 -8.84
C ILE A 280 16.27 2.26 -8.60
N TYR A 281 16.03 1.54 -7.50
CA TYR A 281 16.79 0.35 -7.15
C TYR A 281 16.72 -0.72 -8.25
N TRP A 282 15.51 -1.09 -8.70
CA TRP A 282 15.33 -2.12 -9.71
C TRP A 282 15.82 -1.69 -11.10
N LEU A 283 15.69 -0.42 -11.48
CA LEU A 283 16.29 0.12 -12.69
C LEU A 283 17.81 0.04 -12.65
N THR A 284 18.43 0.35 -11.50
CA THR A 284 19.89 0.24 -11.32
C THR A 284 20.34 -1.22 -11.39
N ALA A 285 19.64 -2.14 -10.73
CA ALA A 285 19.94 -3.57 -10.79
C ALA A 285 19.83 -4.11 -12.24
N THR A 286 18.82 -3.68 -12.99
CA THR A 286 18.64 -4.03 -14.40
C THR A 286 19.77 -3.48 -15.25
N ALA A 287 20.17 -2.22 -15.05
CA ALA A 287 21.27 -1.61 -15.77
C ALA A 287 22.61 -2.35 -15.52
N VAL A 288 22.88 -2.70 -14.25
CA VAL A 288 24.06 -3.50 -13.88
C VAL A 288 24.03 -4.87 -14.55
N PHE A 289 22.87 -5.56 -14.55
CA PHE A 289 22.72 -6.84 -15.22
C PHE A 289 23.00 -6.74 -16.74
N LEU A 290 22.45 -5.73 -17.42
CA LEU A 290 22.64 -5.53 -18.84
C LEU A 290 24.10 -5.19 -19.18
N LEU A 291 24.73 -4.29 -18.41
CA LEU A 291 26.13 -3.91 -18.62
C LEU A 291 27.07 -5.10 -18.36
N TYR A 292 26.80 -5.88 -17.31
CA TYR A 292 27.63 -7.05 -17.00
C TYR A 292 27.48 -8.18 -18.03
N THR A 293 26.27 -8.37 -18.58
CA THR A 293 25.98 -9.46 -19.53
C THR A 293 26.36 -9.08 -20.96
N TYR A 294 25.99 -7.87 -21.41
CA TYR A 294 26.08 -7.44 -22.81
C TYR A 294 26.99 -6.22 -23.04
N GLY A 295 27.60 -5.68 -21.97
CA GLY A 295 28.50 -4.52 -22.08
C GLY A 295 29.79 -4.85 -22.84
N PRO A 296 30.65 -3.84 -23.16
CA PRO A 296 31.89 -4.01 -23.95
C PRO A 296 32.87 -5.05 -23.39
N HIS A 297 32.82 -5.29 -22.09
CA HIS A 297 33.61 -6.29 -21.36
C HIS A 297 32.68 -7.34 -20.67
N GLY A 298 31.47 -7.48 -21.17
CA GLY A 298 30.46 -8.41 -20.64
C GLY A 298 30.88 -9.87 -20.84
N ASN A 299 30.39 -10.76 -19.95
CA ASN A 299 30.72 -12.17 -20.05
C ASN A 299 29.96 -12.93 -21.16
N GLY A 300 28.94 -12.29 -21.78
CA GLY A 300 28.12 -12.87 -22.86
C GLY A 300 27.30 -14.11 -22.45
N GLN A 301 27.27 -14.45 -21.14
CA GLN A 301 26.63 -15.67 -20.66
C GLN A 301 25.50 -15.37 -19.67
N PRO A 302 24.25 -15.15 -20.15
CA PRO A 302 23.11 -14.84 -19.29
C PRO A 302 22.87 -15.85 -18.16
N ARG A 303 23.26 -17.12 -18.39
CA ARG A 303 23.12 -18.21 -17.43
C ARG A 303 23.86 -17.96 -16.10
N TYR A 304 24.99 -17.28 -16.12
CA TYR A 304 25.72 -16.93 -14.89
C TYR A 304 25.38 -15.56 -14.38
N SER A 305 24.97 -14.65 -15.22
CA SER A 305 24.62 -13.28 -14.86
C SER A 305 23.32 -13.17 -14.05
N TRP A 306 22.44 -14.18 -14.15
CA TRP A 306 21.15 -14.14 -13.43
C TRP A 306 21.32 -14.13 -11.90
N ILE A 307 22.47 -14.56 -11.38
CA ILE A 307 22.79 -14.48 -9.95
C ILE A 307 22.71 -13.03 -9.41
N ILE A 308 22.90 -12.04 -10.29
CA ILE A 308 22.75 -10.62 -9.97
C ILE A 308 21.34 -10.33 -9.41
N TRP A 309 20.31 -10.97 -9.95
CA TRP A 309 18.93 -10.81 -9.48
C TRP A 309 18.71 -11.38 -8.08
N ALA A 310 19.31 -12.53 -7.79
CA ALA A 310 19.23 -13.12 -6.45
C ALA A 310 19.93 -12.23 -5.41
N VAL A 311 21.14 -11.74 -5.73
CA VAL A 311 21.88 -10.81 -4.86
C VAL A 311 21.13 -9.49 -4.71
N ALA A 312 20.60 -8.94 -5.81
CA ALA A 312 19.79 -7.72 -5.78
C ALA A 312 18.54 -7.89 -4.89
N GLY A 313 17.87 -9.06 -4.92
CA GLY A 313 16.73 -9.34 -4.05
C GLY A 313 17.07 -9.27 -2.56
N VAL A 314 18.22 -9.87 -2.16
CA VAL A 314 18.69 -9.80 -0.76
C VAL A 314 19.08 -8.39 -0.37
N LEU A 315 19.82 -7.68 -1.21
CA LEU A 315 20.20 -6.28 -0.97
C LEU A 315 18.98 -5.34 -0.91
N TYR A 316 17.94 -5.60 -1.71
CA TYR A 316 16.69 -4.86 -1.67
C TYR A 316 16.03 -4.93 -0.29
N ALA A 317 15.98 -6.11 0.32
CA ALA A 317 15.43 -6.29 1.66
C ALA A 317 16.21 -5.47 2.70
N ALA A 318 17.55 -5.45 2.61
CA ALA A 318 18.40 -4.64 3.49
C ALA A 318 18.18 -3.13 3.28
N VAL A 319 18.14 -2.66 2.04
CA VAL A 319 17.87 -1.24 1.70
C VAL A 319 16.51 -0.80 2.24
N MET A 320 15.47 -1.61 2.03
CA MET A 320 14.12 -1.31 2.53
C MET A 320 14.06 -1.32 4.06
N GLY A 321 14.83 -2.18 4.72
CA GLY A 321 14.97 -2.19 6.18
C GLY A 321 15.59 -0.88 6.69
N ILE A 322 16.66 -0.41 6.07
CA ILE A 322 17.33 0.85 6.42
C ILE A 322 16.40 2.04 6.19
N VAL A 323 15.72 2.10 5.04
CA VAL A 323 14.77 3.18 4.73
C VAL A 323 13.64 3.24 5.76
N ARG A 324 13.11 2.08 6.21
CA ARG A 324 12.10 2.00 7.28
C ARG A 324 12.61 2.54 8.61
N ILE A 325 13.85 2.21 9.00
CA ILE A 325 14.45 2.68 10.26
C ILE A 325 14.62 4.20 10.22
N ILE A 326 15.18 4.74 9.13
CA ILE A 326 15.41 6.19 8.95
C ILE A 326 14.06 6.94 8.93
N SER A 327 13.06 6.39 8.26
CA SER A 327 11.73 7.02 8.21
C SER A 327 11.04 7.03 9.58
N ARG A 328 11.27 5.99 10.40
CA ARG A 328 10.72 5.90 11.77
C ARG A 328 11.45 6.81 12.77
N SER A 329 12.71 7.15 12.50
CA SER A 329 13.50 8.05 13.34
C SER A 329 13.22 9.54 13.08
N ARG A 330 12.56 9.88 11.97
CA ARG A 330 12.23 11.27 11.58
C ARG A 330 10.75 11.64 11.77
N GLY A 331 9.92 10.73 12.19
CA GLY A 331 8.51 10.95 12.55
C GLY A 331 8.24 10.66 14.02
#